data_14e8bd19e127150919127fbced4f0835
#
_entry.id   14e8bd19e127150919127fbced4f0835
#
_cell.length_a   1.000
_cell.length_b   1.000
_cell.length_c   1.000
_cell.angle_alpha   90.00
_cell.angle_beta   90.00
_cell.angle_gamma   90.00
#
_symmetry.space_group_name_H-M   'P 1'
#
loop_
_entity.id
_entity.type
_entity.pdbx_description
1 polymer ?
#
loop_
_entity_poly.entity_id
_entity_poly.type
_entity_poly.pdbx_seq_one_letter_code
_entity_poly.pdbx_strand_id
1 'polypeptide(L)'
;VVPYLVPSHEQVLAHISQAKNYIFLKNLEAAAVEMRVAQGIQREIELAHQAEFEKKKEKNTKANASSNAALHVLDEAFVGLDPIAGKIKNTYQNAYAFYMAANLWETLGEYNDALVDYKKAYELQPDEQIAKDVKRLDQLVAKQSNSSVPVIVFIEQGIVPQKIENKLDIPTPGGIINIAFATYEPSTYVAPKSLKVKLNNRVLQDSYVISDIGALAVKDLKEKVVGTLTTQVIRATAKYAAQKELGNQFGVLGQLAGNVLNMATERADLRAWTTLPSNTQIARLNITPGTHNLQLSSGNLSSSSVKLDVKANETVFIYANHVNDKITASVSSIPHQ
;
A
#
# COMPACT_ATOMS: atom_id res chain seq x y z
N VAL A 1 2.52 27.39 5.85
CA VAL A 1 3.02 26.03 5.55
C VAL A 1 1.85 25.06 5.73
N VAL A 2 1.45 24.36 4.66
CA VAL A 2 0.41 23.33 4.73
C VAL A 2 1.03 22.07 5.37
N PRO A 3 0.43 21.49 6.44
CA PRO A 3 0.95 20.27 7.03
C PRO A 3 0.93 19.12 6.01
N TYR A 4 1.92 18.23 6.07
CA TYR A 4 1.93 17.02 5.27
C TYR A 4 0.96 16.01 5.89
N LEU A 5 -0.09 15.68 5.17
CA LEU A 5 -0.99 14.61 5.56
C LEU A 5 -0.45 13.28 5.02
N VAL A 6 0.18 12.53 5.92
CA VAL A 6 0.81 11.25 5.57
C VAL A 6 -0.24 10.28 5.04
N PRO A 7 -0.09 9.72 3.83
CA PRO A 7 -0.98 8.70 3.32
C PRO A 7 -1.02 7.45 4.20
N SER A 8 -2.15 6.78 4.25
CA SER A 8 -2.36 5.63 5.13
C SER A 8 -1.36 4.51 4.89
N HIS A 9 -1.04 4.23 3.63
CA HIS A 9 -0.06 3.21 3.27
C HIS A 9 1.34 3.57 3.74
N GLU A 10 1.73 4.86 3.73
CA GLU A 10 3.01 5.30 4.26
C GLU A 10 3.07 5.14 5.79
N GLN A 11 1.98 5.46 6.51
CA GLN A 11 1.90 5.28 7.96
C GLN A 11 2.07 3.81 8.34
N VAL A 12 1.33 2.91 7.70
CA VAL A 12 1.42 1.46 7.94
C VAL A 12 2.83 0.95 7.67
N LEU A 13 3.42 1.34 6.53
CA LEU A 13 4.76 0.90 6.15
C LEU A 13 5.86 1.46 7.06
N ALA A 14 5.67 2.64 7.66
CA ALA A 14 6.60 3.18 8.65
C ALA A 14 6.67 2.28 9.90
N HIS A 15 5.52 1.86 10.44
CA HIS A 15 5.47 0.95 11.59
C HIS A 15 5.98 -0.44 11.24
N ILE A 16 5.68 -0.96 10.04
CA ILE A 16 6.24 -2.24 9.57
C ILE A 16 7.76 -2.16 9.47
N SER A 17 8.30 -1.08 8.91
CA SER A 17 9.75 -0.88 8.80
C SER A 17 10.41 -0.81 10.16
N GLN A 18 9.77 -0.17 11.13
CA GLN A 18 10.27 -0.10 12.50
C GLN A 18 10.19 -1.46 13.21
N ALA A 19 9.09 -2.19 13.04
CA ALA A 19 8.96 -3.55 13.56
C ALA A 19 10.05 -4.48 13.01
N LYS A 20 10.32 -4.39 11.71
CA LYS A 20 11.43 -5.11 11.07
C LYS A 20 12.77 -4.78 11.71
N ASN A 21 13.06 -3.49 11.96
CA ASN A 21 14.28 -3.09 12.66
C ASN A 21 14.37 -3.75 14.04
N TYR A 22 13.28 -3.77 14.82
CA TYR A 22 13.25 -4.42 16.12
C TYR A 22 13.43 -5.94 16.04
N ILE A 23 12.89 -6.61 15.03
CA ILE A 23 13.16 -8.05 14.80
C ILE A 23 14.66 -8.28 14.60
N PHE A 24 15.33 -7.44 13.81
CA PHE A 24 16.77 -7.56 13.58
C PHE A 24 17.62 -7.19 14.79
N LEU A 25 17.12 -6.32 15.67
CA LEU A 25 17.70 -6.03 16.98
C LEU A 25 17.35 -7.08 18.05
N LYS A 26 16.56 -8.12 17.70
CA LYS A 26 16.05 -9.17 18.59
C LYS A 26 15.18 -8.63 19.74
N ASN A 27 14.57 -7.46 19.56
CA ASN A 27 13.62 -6.87 20.49
C ASN A 27 12.19 -7.15 19.99
N LEU A 28 11.71 -8.37 20.27
CA LEU A 28 10.41 -8.81 19.75
C LEU A 28 9.23 -8.10 20.43
N GLU A 29 9.37 -7.66 21.67
CA GLU A 29 8.32 -6.88 22.34
C GLU A 29 8.08 -5.54 21.65
N ALA A 30 9.14 -4.81 21.31
CA ALA A 30 9.04 -3.56 20.57
C ALA A 30 8.52 -3.80 19.15
N ALA A 31 8.93 -4.88 18.49
CA ALA A 31 8.39 -5.27 17.20
C ALA A 31 6.88 -5.55 17.26
N ALA A 32 6.41 -6.23 18.31
CA ALA A 32 5.00 -6.51 18.54
C ALA A 32 4.18 -5.22 18.74
N VAL A 33 4.71 -4.24 19.46
CA VAL A 33 4.05 -2.93 19.63
C VAL A 33 3.85 -2.25 18.27
N GLU A 34 4.88 -2.18 17.45
CA GLU A 34 4.79 -1.56 16.12
C GLU A 34 3.80 -2.28 15.20
N MET A 35 3.76 -3.61 15.25
CA MET A 35 2.78 -4.39 14.47
C MET A 35 1.34 -4.12 14.92
N ARG A 36 1.08 -4.03 16.23
CA ARG A 36 -0.25 -3.67 16.75
C ARG A 36 -0.67 -2.26 16.34
N VAL A 37 0.27 -1.30 16.32
CA VAL A 37 0.00 0.06 15.84
C VAL A 37 -0.35 0.04 14.35
N ALA A 38 0.42 -0.66 13.51
CA ALA A 38 0.14 -0.80 12.08
C ALA A 38 -1.25 -1.42 11.82
N GLN A 39 -1.64 -2.43 12.59
CA GLN A 39 -2.97 -3.05 12.50
C GLN A 39 -4.08 -2.10 12.97
N GLY A 40 -3.85 -1.34 14.04
CA GLY A 40 -4.77 -0.31 14.54
C GLY A 40 -5.06 0.75 13.48
N ILE A 41 -4.03 1.28 12.83
CA ILE A 41 -4.16 2.26 11.73
C ILE A 41 -5.00 1.67 10.60
N GLN A 42 -4.73 0.43 10.16
CA GLN A 42 -5.49 -0.20 9.08
C GLN A 42 -6.98 -0.37 9.45
N ARG A 43 -7.27 -0.73 10.70
CA ARG A 43 -8.64 -0.86 11.19
C ARG A 43 -9.38 0.48 11.28
N GLU A 44 -8.72 1.52 11.78
CA GLU A 44 -9.32 2.87 11.85
C GLU A 44 -9.67 3.40 10.46
N ILE A 45 -8.79 3.20 9.49
CA ILE A 45 -9.01 3.63 8.11
C ILE A 45 -10.14 2.82 7.46
N GLU A 46 -10.21 1.51 7.69
CA GLU A 46 -11.32 0.68 7.22
C GLU A 46 -12.67 1.20 7.74
N LEU A 47 -12.75 1.50 9.03
CA LEU A 47 -13.96 2.07 9.64
C LEU A 47 -14.32 3.44 9.07
N ALA A 48 -13.32 4.30 8.84
CA ALA A 48 -13.52 5.61 8.22
C ALA A 48 -14.06 5.48 6.78
N HIS A 49 -13.51 4.57 5.99
CA HIS A 49 -13.99 4.28 4.63
C HIS A 49 -15.43 3.74 4.61
N GLN A 50 -15.77 2.84 5.52
CA GLN A 50 -17.15 2.34 5.66
C GLN A 50 -18.13 3.48 5.98
N ALA A 51 -17.76 4.36 6.92
CA ALA A 51 -18.58 5.51 7.30
C ALA A 51 -18.76 6.52 6.14
N GLU A 52 -17.71 6.75 5.35
CA GLU A 52 -17.79 7.60 4.14
C GLU A 52 -18.67 6.98 3.05
N PHE A 53 -18.55 5.68 2.85
CA PHE A 53 -19.35 4.95 1.87
C PHE A 53 -20.86 5.07 2.16
N GLU A 54 -21.26 4.89 3.43
CA GLU A 54 -22.65 5.06 3.85
C GLU A 54 -23.15 6.51 3.64
N LYS A 55 -22.32 7.52 3.99
CA LYS A 55 -22.67 8.93 3.76
C LYS A 55 -22.79 9.29 2.27
N LYS A 56 -21.97 8.68 1.40
CA LYS A 56 -22.05 8.91 -0.06
C LYS A 56 -23.29 8.26 -0.65
N LYS A 57 -23.71 7.10 -0.15
CA LYS A 57 -24.92 6.40 -0.57
C LYS A 57 -26.18 7.24 -0.32
N GLU A 58 -26.21 7.98 0.79
CA GLU A 58 -27.30 8.92 1.11
C GLU A 58 -27.29 10.19 0.26
N LYS A 59 -26.13 10.65 -0.23
CA LYS A 59 -25.99 11.91 -0.99
C LYS A 59 -26.14 11.78 -2.50
N ASN A 60 -25.94 10.60 -3.08
CA ASN A 60 -25.94 10.38 -4.54
C ASN A 60 -27.29 10.57 -5.25
N THR A 61 -28.34 10.96 -4.54
CA THR A 61 -29.66 11.25 -5.12
C THR A 61 -29.81 12.65 -5.73
N LYS A 62 -28.77 13.51 -5.72
CA LYS A 62 -28.89 14.95 -6.10
C LYS A 62 -27.84 15.48 -7.09
N ALA A 63 -27.18 14.67 -7.90
CA ALA A 63 -26.24 15.16 -8.90
C ALA A 63 -26.96 15.67 -10.15
N ASN A 64 -26.78 16.97 -10.50
CA ASN A 64 -27.36 17.60 -11.67
C ASN A 64 -26.54 17.31 -12.95
N ALA A 65 -27.17 17.29 -14.12
CA ALA A 65 -26.59 17.02 -15.43
C ALA A 65 -25.33 17.87 -15.78
N SER A 66 -25.23 19.10 -15.25
CA SER A 66 -24.06 19.98 -15.43
C SER A 66 -22.77 19.48 -14.76
N SER A 67 -22.88 18.62 -13.76
CA SER A 67 -21.74 17.99 -13.09
C SER A 67 -21.12 16.87 -13.92
N ASN A 68 -21.93 16.22 -14.80
CA ASN A 68 -21.49 15.03 -15.52
C ASN A 68 -20.40 15.32 -16.56
N ALA A 69 -20.46 16.47 -17.28
CA ALA A 69 -19.45 16.83 -18.26
C ALA A 69 -18.08 17.12 -17.58
N ALA A 70 -18.09 17.79 -16.43
CA ALA A 70 -16.89 18.06 -15.66
C ALA A 70 -16.29 16.77 -15.03
N LEU A 71 -17.14 15.84 -14.60
CA LEU A 71 -16.71 14.54 -14.08
C LEU A 71 -16.06 13.68 -15.19
N HIS A 72 -16.58 13.74 -16.42
CA HIS A 72 -15.99 13.04 -17.55
C HIS A 72 -14.55 13.49 -17.85
N VAL A 73 -14.27 14.79 -17.77
CA VAL A 73 -12.91 15.34 -17.94
C VAL A 73 -11.96 14.82 -16.85
N LEU A 74 -12.47 14.64 -15.62
CA LEU A 74 -11.68 14.05 -14.52
C LEU A 74 -11.39 12.56 -14.78
N ASP A 75 -12.37 11.80 -15.24
CA ASP A 75 -12.18 10.39 -15.56
C ASP A 75 -11.14 10.20 -16.66
N GLU A 76 -11.19 11.02 -17.72
CA GLU A 76 -10.19 10.99 -18.81
C GLU A 76 -8.76 11.27 -18.32
N ALA A 77 -8.60 12.19 -17.38
CA ALA A 77 -7.28 12.55 -16.82
C ALA A 77 -6.60 11.37 -16.07
N PHE A 78 -7.36 10.37 -15.64
CA PHE A 78 -6.86 9.23 -14.87
C PHE A 78 -6.93 7.88 -15.61
N VAL A 79 -7.42 7.85 -16.85
CA VAL A 79 -7.55 6.62 -17.66
C VAL A 79 -6.26 5.80 -17.73
N GLY A 80 -5.09 6.46 -17.89
CA GLY A 80 -3.80 5.78 -17.92
C GLY A 80 -3.39 5.09 -16.61
N LEU A 81 -4.00 5.48 -15.47
CA LEU A 81 -3.73 4.90 -14.15
C LEU A 81 -4.72 3.78 -13.77
N ASP A 82 -5.83 3.64 -14.50
CA ASP A 82 -6.87 2.64 -14.21
C ASP A 82 -6.37 1.20 -14.22
N PRO A 83 -5.55 0.76 -15.19
CA PRO A 83 -5.02 -0.60 -15.20
C PRO A 83 -4.09 -0.89 -14.01
N ILE A 84 -3.43 0.15 -13.47
CA ILE A 84 -2.55 0.03 -12.30
C ILE A 84 -3.39 -0.01 -11.03
N ALA A 85 -4.26 0.99 -10.83
CA ALA A 85 -5.15 1.08 -9.67
C ALA A 85 -6.08 -0.13 -9.50
N GLY A 86 -6.55 -0.70 -10.62
CA GLY A 86 -7.42 -1.87 -10.63
C GLY A 86 -6.81 -3.16 -10.08
N LYS A 87 -5.48 -3.22 -9.90
CA LYS A 87 -4.80 -4.38 -9.30
C LYS A 87 -5.03 -4.50 -7.79
N ILE A 88 -5.45 -3.44 -7.13
CA ILE A 88 -5.60 -3.35 -5.67
C ILE A 88 -7.07 -3.34 -5.28
N LYS A 89 -7.46 -4.18 -4.31
CA LYS A 89 -8.83 -4.25 -3.79
C LYS A 89 -9.21 -2.97 -3.03
N ASN A 90 -8.37 -2.55 -2.10
CA ASN A 90 -8.58 -1.35 -1.29
C ASN A 90 -7.24 -0.66 -0.98
N THR A 91 -7.29 0.58 -0.50
CA THR A 91 -6.12 1.43 -0.25
C THR A 91 -5.70 1.50 1.21
N TYR A 92 -6.43 0.83 2.10
CA TYR A 92 -6.24 0.93 3.55
C TYR A 92 -5.68 -0.32 4.22
N GLN A 93 -5.64 -1.46 3.51
CA GLN A 93 -5.13 -2.72 4.05
C GLN A 93 -3.94 -3.22 3.23
N ASN A 94 -2.93 -3.70 3.94
CA ASN A 94 -1.70 -4.21 3.35
C ASN A 94 -1.46 -5.66 3.81
N ALA A 95 -1.54 -6.61 2.88
CA ALA A 95 -1.33 -8.03 3.16
C ALA A 95 0.06 -8.32 3.73
N TYR A 96 1.09 -7.57 3.33
CA TYR A 96 2.45 -7.70 3.86
C TYR A 96 2.52 -7.41 5.36
N ALA A 97 1.77 -6.41 5.84
CA ALA A 97 1.70 -6.08 7.26
C ALA A 97 1.15 -7.26 8.09
N PHE A 98 0.03 -7.82 7.64
CA PHE A 98 -0.58 -8.96 8.31
C PHE A 98 0.29 -10.22 8.25
N TYR A 99 0.94 -10.48 7.11
CA TYR A 99 1.82 -11.64 6.98
C TYR A 99 3.06 -11.53 7.87
N MET A 100 3.67 -10.34 7.95
CA MET A 100 4.82 -10.11 8.83
C MET A 100 4.42 -10.23 10.29
N ALA A 101 3.27 -9.66 10.69
CA ALA A 101 2.73 -9.79 12.03
C ALA A 101 2.46 -11.27 12.38
N ALA A 102 1.83 -12.04 11.49
CA ALA A 102 1.57 -13.46 11.69
C ALA A 102 2.85 -14.27 11.99
N ASN A 103 3.93 -14.01 11.23
CA ASN A 103 5.23 -14.66 11.48
C ASN A 103 5.86 -14.23 12.81
N LEU A 104 5.65 -12.99 13.24
CA LEU A 104 6.11 -12.52 14.56
C LEU A 104 5.33 -13.21 15.68
N TRP A 105 3.99 -13.26 15.59
CA TRP A 105 3.15 -13.94 16.58
C TRP A 105 3.47 -15.43 16.67
N GLU A 106 3.68 -16.08 15.54
CA GLU A 106 4.11 -17.49 15.50
C GLU A 106 5.44 -17.70 16.22
N THR A 107 6.42 -16.80 16.03
CA THR A 107 7.72 -16.83 16.69
C THR A 107 7.60 -16.63 18.21
N LEU A 108 6.63 -15.83 18.65
CA LEU A 108 6.29 -15.58 20.06
C LEU A 108 5.43 -16.69 20.68
N GLY A 109 4.98 -17.69 19.91
CA GLY A 109 4.07 -18.74 20.36
C GLY A 109 2.59 -18.31 20.44
N GLU A 110 2.25 -17.12 19.96
CA GLU A 110 0.89 -16.56 19.90
C GLU A 110 0.15 -17.10 18.66
N TYR A 111 -0.06 -18.41 18.59
CA TYR A 111 -0.55 -19.09 17.38
C TYR A 111 -1.95 -18.68 16.93
N ASN A 112 -2.83 -18.31 17.86
CA ASN A 112 -4.17 -17.86 17.51
C ASN A 112 -4.12 -16.52 16.79
N ASP A 113 -3.33 -15.56 17.27
CA ASP A 113 -3.14 -14.26 16.65
C ASP A 113 -2.44 -14.40 15.30
N ALA A 114 -1.44 -15.27 15.22
CA ALA A 114 -0.79 -15.62 13.95
C ALA A 114 -1.79 -16.15 12.92
N LEU A 115 -2.70 -17.05 13.32
CA LEU A 115 -3.72 -17.61 12.42
C LEU A 115 -4.69 -16.56 11.91
N VAL A 116 -5.13 -15.64 12.79
CA VAL A 116 -6.01 -14.51 12.40
C VAL A 116 -5.32 -13.66 11.33
N ASP A 117 -4.06 -13.32 11.54
CA ASP A 117 -3.32 -12.46 10.62
C ASP A 117 -2.96 -13.17 9.29
N TYR A 118 -2.62 -14.46 9.31
CA TYR A 118 -2.48 -15.22 8.05
C TYR A 118 -3.79 -15.29 7.26
N LYS A 119 -4.92 -15.50 7.93
CA LYS A 119 -6.25 -15.47 7.27
C LYS A 119 -6.56 -14.11 6.67
N LYS A 120 -6.23 -13.02 7.38
CA LYS A 120 -6.40 -11.65 6.86
C LYS A 120 -5.49 -11.37 5.68
N ALA A 121 -4.22 -11.78 5.73
CA ALA A 121 -3.30 -11.69 4.61
C ALA A 121 -3.82 -12.45 3.38
N TYR A 122 -4.35 -13.66 3.58
CA TYR A 122 -4.95 -14.46 2.50
C TYR A 122 -6.21 -13.80 1.90
N GLU A 123 -7.06 -13.21 2.73
CA GLU A 123 -8.26 -12.48 2.27
C GLU A 123 -7.87 -11.33 1.33
N LEU A 124 -6.82 -10.58 1.67
CA LEU A 124 -6.36 -9.43 0.90
C LEU A 124 -5.62 -9.86 -0.37
N GLN A 125 -4.82 -10.89 -0.27
CA GLN A 125 -3.96 -11.40 -1.35
C GLN A 125 -4.02 -12.93 -1.34
N PRO A 126 -5.04 -13.54 -1.97
CA PRO A 126 -5.18 -14.99 -2.06
C PRO A 126 -4.00 -15.59 -2.83
N ASP A 127 -3.22 -16.42 -2.15
CA ASP A 127 -2.10 -17.14 -2.73
C ASP A 127 -1.89 -18.51 -2.07
N GLU A 128 -1.31 -19.43 -2.84
CA GLU A 128 -1.05 -20.80 -2.41
C GLU A 128 -0.09 -20.87 -1.22
N GLN A 129 0.92 -20.00 -1.15
CA GLN A 129 1.85 -19.97 -0.02
C GLN A 129 1.15 -19.57 1.26
N ILE A 130 0.36 -18.50 1.23
CA ILE A 130 -0.39 -18.01 2.41
C ILE A 130 -1.43 -19.07 2.83
N ALA A 131 -2.10 -19.71 1.87
CA ALA A 131 -3.04 -20.81 2.14
C ALA A 131 -2.37 -21.99 2.83
N LYS A 132 -1.13 -22.34 2.41
CA LYS A 132 -0.32 -23.38 3.08
C LYS A 132 0.02 -22.99 4.53
N ASP A 133 0.34 -21.70 4.77
CA ASP A 133 0.65 -21.20 6.12
C ASP A 133 -0.59 -21.24 7.03
N VAL A 134 -1.76 -20.82 6.53
CA VAL A 134 -3.03 -20.95 7.25
C VAL A 134 -3.29 -22.42 7.62
N LYS A 135 -3.22 -23.34 6.63
CA LYS A 135 -3.47 -24.76 6.85
C LYS A 135 -2.47 -25.38 7.82
N ARG A 136 -1.19 -25.04 7.68
CA ARG A 136 -0.11 -25.51 8.56
C ARG A 136 -0.37 -25.10 10.01
N LEU A 137 -0.78 -23.85 10.24
CA LEU A 137 -1.01 -23.35 11.60
C LEU A 137 -2.29 -23.94 12.21
N ASP A 138 -3.37 -24.10 11.45
CA ASP A 138 -4.57 -24.84 11.88
C ASP A 138 -4.22 -26.28 12.34
N GLN A 139 -3.21 -26.91 11.71
CA GLN A 139 -2.73 -28.25 12.07
C GLN A 139 -1.76 -28.25 13.27
N LEU A 140 -0.97 -27.18 13.46
CA LEU A 140 -0.04 -27.06 14.61
C LEU A 140 -0.79 -26.89 15.94
N VAL A 141 -1.95 -26.25 15.93
CA VAL A 141 -2.86 -26.23 17.09
C VAL A 141 -3.32 -27.65 17.46
N ALA A 142 -3.17 -28.64 16.54
CA ALA A 142 -3.52 -30.05 16.71
C ALA A 142 -2.32 -31.00 16.96
N LYS A 143 -1.11 -30.51 17.32
CA LYS A 143 0.14 -31.27 17.62
C LYS A 143 0.84 -31.90 16.42
N GLN A 144 1.90 -31.26 15.92
CA GLN A 144 3.06 -31.96 15.33
C GLN A 144 4.35 -31.19 15.57
N SER A 145 5.30 -31.81 16.28
CA SER A 145 6.67 -31.29 16.40
C SER A 145 7.40 -31.62 15.08
N ASN A 146 7.60 -30.58 14.26
CA ASN A 146 8.47 -30.69 13.09
C ASN A 146 9.91 -30.35 13.50
N SER A 147 10.86 -31.21 13.17
CA SER A 147 12.30 -31.00 13.35
C SER A 147 12.87 -29.93 12.37
N SER A 148 12.05 -29.33 11.54
CA SER A 148 12.45 -28.31 10.57
C SER A 148 12.31 -26.89 11.13
N VAL A 149 13.23 -26.02 10.74
CA VAL A 149 13.31 -24.63 11.17
C VAL A 149 12.70 -23.72 10.10
N PRO A 150 11.75 -22.83 10.45
CA PRO A 150 11.20 -21.88 9.50
C PRO A 150 12.23 -20.80 9.16
N VAL A 151 12.42 -20.57 7.87
CA VAL A 151 13.19 -19.45 7.31
C VAL A 151 12.23 -18.58 6.53
N ILE A 152 12.00 -17.37 7.01
CA ILE A 152 11.06 -16.39 6.46
C ILE A 152 11.85 -15.34 5.72
N VAL A 153 11.60 -15.19 4.41
CA VAL A 153 12.27 -14.20 3.57
C VAL A 153 11.29 -13.09 3.24
N PHE A 154 11.59 -11.89 3.69
CA PHE A 154 10.91 -10.66 3.31
C PHE A 154 11.74 -9.92 2.26
N ILE A 155 11.15 -9.58 1.15
CA ILE A 155 11.81 -8.91 0.03
C ILE A 155 11.08 -7.60 -0.26
N GLU A 156 11.83 -6.50 -0.29
CA GLU A 156 11.37 -5.22 -0.77
C GLU A 156 12.05 -4.93 -2.12
N GLN A 157 11.23 -4.70 -3.17
CA GLN A 157 11.72 -4.54 -4.54
C GLN A 157 11.30 -3.20 -5.13
N GLY A 158 12.26 -2.57 -5.83
CA GLY A 158 12.05 -1.34 -6.58
C GLY A 158 11.83 -0.11 -5.70
N ILE A 159 11.37 0.94 -6.31
CA ILE A 159 11.00 2.21 -5.67
C ILE A 159 9.63 2.61 -6.23
N VAL A 160 8.75 3.13 -5.37
CA VAL A 160 7.42 3.63 -5.77
C VAL A 160 7.52 4.69 -6.88
N PRO A 161 6.52 4.78 -7.76
CA PRO A 161 6.46 5.84 -8.77
C PRO A 161 6.53 7.23 -8.12
N GLN A 162 7.12 8.19 -8.83
CA GLN A 162 7.20 9.57 -8.36
C GLN A 162 5.93 10.34 -8.72
N LYS A 163 5.48 11.17 -7.79
CA LYS A 163 4.40 12.11 -8.06
C LYS A 163 4.87 13.22 -8.99
N ILE A 164 4.02 13.55 -9.95
CA ILE A 164 4.21 14.67 -10.86
C ILE A 164 3.01 15.61 -10.76
N GLU A 165 3.23 16.89 -11.09
CA GLU A 165 2.13 17.84 -11.23
C GLU A 165 1.45 17.66 -12.58
N ASN A 166 0.13 17.66 -12.57
CA ASN A 166 -0.70 17.77 -13.75
C ASN A 166 -1.67 18.94 -13.60
N LYS A 167 -2.13 19.48 -14.72
CA LYS A 167 -3.08 20.61 -14.78
C LYS A 167 -4.29 20.21 -15.59
N LEU A 168 -5.45 20.60 -15.13
CA LEU A 168 -6.71 20.29 -15.76
C LEU A 168 -7.57 21.55 -15.84
N ASP A 169 -8.10 21.79 -17.04
CA ASP A 169 -9.04 22.85 -17.32
C ASP A 169 -10.45 22.27 -17.31
N ILE A 170 -11.22 22.57 -16.27
CA ILE A 170 -12.55 22.02 -16.08
C ILE A 170 -13.58 23.06 -16.53
N PRO A 171 -14.35 22.79 -17.60
CA PRO A 171 -15.43 23.67 -18.02
C PRO A 171 -16.59 23.58 -17.01
N THR A 172 -17.03 24.75 -16.55
CA THR A 172 -18.22 24.89 -15.71
C THR A 172 -19.16 25.92 -16.32
N PRO A 173 -20.43 25.96 -15.91
CA PRO A 173 -21.33 27.00 -16.37
C PRO A 173 -20.87 28.46 -16.07
N GLY A 174 -19.98 28.62 -15.07
CA GLY A 174 -19.38 29.90 -14.68
C GLY A 174 -18.05 30.25 -15.35
N GLY A 175 -17.54 29.40 -16.24
CA GLY A 175 -16.24 29.52 -16.90
C GLY A 175 -15.34 28.32 -16.71
N ILE A 176 -14.07 28.47 -17.08
CA ILE A 176 -13.06 27.40 -16.94
C ILE A 176 -12.39 27.53 -15.57
N ILE A 177 -12.28 26.42 -14.85
CA ILE A 177 -11.51 26.30 -13.61
C ILE A 177 -10.22 25.57 -13.92
N ASN A 178 -9.07 26.21 -13.66
CA ASN A 178 -7.75 25.63 -13.84
C ASN A 178 -7.30 25.05 -12.50
N ILE A 179 -7.03 23.76 -12.45
CA ILE A 179 -6.63 23.07 -11.21
C ILE A 179 -5.31 22.33 -11.44
N ALA A 180 -4.32 22.62 -10.59
CA ALA A 180 -3.12 21.81 -10.47
C ALA A 180 -3.33 20.71 -9.44
N PHE A 181 -2.96 19.49 -9.76
CA PHE A 181 -3.08 18.33 -8.87
C PHE A 181 -1.92 17.36 -9.06
N ALA A 182 -1.67 16.56 -8.01
CA ALA A 182 -0.68 15.50 -8.08
C ALA A 182 -1.24 14.27 -8.81
N THR A 183 -0.40 13.65 -9.65
CA THR A 183 -0.66 12.37 -10.30
C THR A 183 0.62 11.55 -10.31
N TYR A 184 0.57 10.34 -10.86
CA TYR A 184 1.74 9.54 -11.17
C TYR A 184 1.89 9.42 -12.69
N GLU A 185 3.15 9.40 -13.16
CA GLU A 185 3.46 9.07 -14.56
C GLU A 185 3.30 7.56 -14.76
N PRO A 186 2.35 7.07 -15.58
CA PRO A 186 2.09 5.64 -15.73
C PRO A 186 3.30 4.84 -16.18
N SER A 187 4.18 5.42 -16.99
CA SER A 187 5.41 4.80 -17.51
C SER A 187 6.44 4.52 -16.43
N THR A 188 6.36 5.17 -15.27
CA THR A 188 7.28 4.94 -14.14
C THR A 188 6.86 3.78 -13.24
N TYR A 189 5.65 3.26 -13.41
CA TYR A 189 5.21 2.08 -12.70
C TYR A 189 5.87 0.83 -13.31
N VAL A 190 6.56 0.06 -12.46
CA VAL A 190 7.16 -1.22 -12.83
C VAL A 190 6.40 -2.35 -12.15
N ALA A 191 5.83 -3.23 -12.95
CA ALA A 191 5.13 -4.40 -12.44
C ALA A 191 6.08 -5.30 -11.64
N PRO A 192 5.65 -5.83 -10.48
CA PRO A 192 6.46 -6.73 -9.67
C PRO A 192 6.93 -7.96 -10.42
N LYS A 193 8.16 -8.40 -10.13
CA LYS A 193 8.74 -9.64 -10.66
C LYS A 193 9.27 -10.50 -9.52
N SER A 194 8.81 -11.74 -9.43
CA SER A 194 9.29 -12.69 -8.43
C SER A 194 10.80 -12.96 -8.52
N LEU A 195 11.43 -13.17 -7.38
CA LEU A 195 12.82 -13.59 -7.28
C LEU A 195 12.88 -15.10 -7.04
N LYS A 196 13.90 -15.75 -7.60
CA LYS A 196 14.21 -17.13 -7.29
C LYS A 196 14.93 -17.24 -5.95
N VAL A 197 14.44 -18.09 -5.07
CA VAL A 197 15.05 -18.40 -3.78
C VAL A 197 15.85 -19.69 -3.92
N LYS A 198 17.16 -19.59 -3.75
CA LYS A 198 18.10 -20.70 -3.86
C LYS A 198 18.66 -21.06 -2.50
N LEU A 199 18.75 -22.34 -2.20
CA LEU A 199 19.43 -22.87 -1.03
C LEU A 199 20.49 -23.87 -1.50
N ASN A 200 21.73 -23.68 -1.06
CA ASN A 200 22.88 -24.53 -1.45
C ASN A 200 22.99 -24.69 -2.98
N ASN A 201 22.87 -23.56 -3.71
CA ASN A 201 22.89 -23.45 -5.17
C ASN A 201 21.69 -24.11 -5.91
N ARG A 202 20.71 -24.65 -5.20
CA ARG A 202 19.51 -25.24 -5.79
C ARG A 202 18.33 -24.27 -5.66
N VAL A 203 17.62 -24.01 -6.74
CA VAL A 203 16.36 -23.25 -6.71
C VAL A 203 15.31 -24.08 -6.00
N LEU A 204 14.74 -23.56 -4.91
CA LEU A 204 13.68 -24.20 -4.16
C LEU A 204 12.30 -23.70 -4.55
N GLN A 205 12.15 -22.40 -4.71
CA GLN A 205 10.89 -21.76 -5.08
C GLN A 205 11.12 -20.34 -5.61
N ASP A 206 10.09 -19.75 -6.17
CA ASP A 206 10.03 -18.33 -6.45
C ASP A 206 9.47 -17.60 -5.22
N SER A 207 9.86 -16.34 -5.05
CA SER A 207 9.20 -15.47 -4.08
C SER A 207 7.80 -15.10 -4.57
N TYR A 208 6.96 -14.74 -3.63
CA TYR A 208 5.59 -14.42 -3.87
C TYR A 208 5.33 -12.92 -3.62
N VAL A 209 4.73 -12.24 -4.59
CA VAL A 209 4.36 -10.81 -4.46
C VAL A 209 3.14 -10.70 -3.59
N ILE A 210 3.32 -10.19 -2.37
CA ILE A 210 2.24 -10.06 -1.39
C ILE A 210 1.60 -8.68 -1.38
N SER A 211 2.34 -7.64 -1.77
CA SER A 211 1.78 -6.28 -1.87
C SER A 211 2.45 -5.50 -3.00
N ASP A 212 1.63 -4.96 -3.90
CA ASP A 212 2.04 -4.00 -4.92
C ASP A 212 1.82 -2.58 -4.38
N ILE A 213 2.86 -2.04 -3.74
CA ILE A 213 2.81 -0.72 -3.07
C ILE A 213 2.71 0.39 -4.11
N GLY A 214 3.34 0.23 -5.27
CA GLY A 214 3.23 1.18 -6.38
C GLY A 214 1.79 1.32 -6.87
N ALA A 215 1.10 0.19 -7.09
CA ALA A 215 -0.30 0.19 -7.48
C ALA A 215 -1.21 0.73 -6.36
N LEU A 216 -0.90 0.42 -5.10
CA LEU A 216 -1.62 0.94 -3.93
C LEU A 216 -1.50 2.47 -3.83
N ALA A 217 -0.29 3.01 -3.99
CA ALA A 217 -0.05 4.45 -3.97
C ALA A 217 -0.79 5.17 -5.11
N VAL A 218 -0.77 4.59 -6.32
CA VAL A 218 -1.51 5.11 -7.48
C VAL A 218 -3.02 5.14 -7.21
N LYS A 219 -3.58 4.06 -6.66
CA LYS A 219 -5.01 3.98 -6.35
C LYS A 219 -5.41 4.98 -5.26
N ASP A 220 -4.65 5.05 -4.16
CA ASP A 220 -4.92 5.98 -3.05
C ASP A 220 -4.91 7.44 -3.53
N LEU A 221 -3.89 7.82 -4.30
CA LEU A 221 -3.81 9.16 -4.85
C LEU A 221 -4.98 9.46 -5.79
N LYS A 222 -5.29 8.53 -6.73
CA LYS A 222 -6.40 8.69 -7.67
C LYS A 222 -7.72 8.90 -6.93
N GLU A 223 -8.05 8.06 -5.97
CA GLU A 223 -9.30 8.16 -5.20
C GLU A 223 -9.42 9.48 -4.45
N LYS A 224 -8.33 9.94 -3.81
CA LYS A 224 -8.29 11.21 -3.08
C LYS A 224 -8.41 12.42 -4.00
N VAL A 225 -7.66 12.44 -5.08
CA VAL A 225 -7.66 13.55 -6.03
C VAL A 225 -9.01 13.65 -6.73
N VAL A 226 -9.53 12.56 -7.28
CA VAL A 226 -10.85 12.54 -7.92
C VAL A 226 -11.94 12.99 -6.94
N GLY A 227 -11.94 12.49 -5.70
CA GLY A 227 -12.88 12.91 -4.66
C GLY A 227 -12.82 14.39 -4.32
N THR A 228 -11.60 14.96 -4.24
CA THR A 228 -11.37 16.36 -3.97
C THR A 228 -11.83 17.24 -5.15
N LEU A 229 -11.42 16.91 -6.36
CA LEU A 229 -11.77 17.65 -7.58
C LEU A 229 -13.28 17.61 -7.84
N THR A 230 -13.92 16.45 -7.69
CA THR A 230 -15.37 16.30 -7.77
C THR A 230 -16.08 17.25 -6.80
N THR A 231 -15.61 17.30 -5.55
CA THR A 231 -16.18 18.20 -4.54
C THR A 231 -16.00 19.69 -4.92
N GLN A 232 -14.84 20.06 -5.45
CA GLN A 232 -14.56 21.43 -5.92
C GLN A 232 -15.47 21.81 -7.09
N VAL A 233 -15.63 20.93 -8.06
CA VAL A 233 -16.52 21.15 -9.22
C VAL A 233 -17.98 21.32 -8.78
N ILE A 234 -18.47 20.46 -7.90
CA ILE A 234 -19.85 20.55 -7.38
C ILE A 234 -20.06 21.88 -6.65
N ARG A 235 -19.11 22.30 -5.80
CA ARG A 235 -19.19 23.58 -5.09
C ARG A 235 -19.17 24.78 -6.04
N ALA A 236 -18.30 24.76 -7.06
CA ALA A 236 -18.23 25.83 -8.06
C ALA A 236 -19.52 25.95 -8.86
N THR A 237 -20.08 24.82 -9.30
CA THR A 237 -21.34 24.77 -10.04
C THR A 237 -22.52 25.25 -9.19
N ALA A 238 -22.61 24.84 -7.93
CA ALA A 238 -23.63 25.28 -6.99
C ALA A 238 -23.54 26.79 -6.70
N LYS A 239 -22.29 27.30 -6.52
CA LYS A 239 -22.05 28.75 -6.32
C LYS A 239 -22.49 29.56 -7.53
N TYR A 240 -22.18 29.12 -8.75
CA TYR A 240 -22.63 29.78 -9.98
C TYR A 240 -24.16 29.79 -10.09
N ALA A 241 -24.84 28.67 -9.82
CA ALA A 241 -26.28 28.62 -9.85
C ALA A 241 -26.94 29.60 -8.86
N ALA A 242 -26.40 29.69 -7.63
CA ALA A 242 -26.86 30.65 -6.62
C ALA A 242 -26.62 32.12 -7.04
N GLN A 243 -25.47 32.41 -7.68
CA GLN A 243 -25.15 33.74 -8.17
C GLN A 243 -26.04 34.15 -9.35
N LYS A 244 -26.37 33.23 -10.26
CA LYS A 244 -27.28 33.46 -11.36
C LYS A 244 -28.67 33.81 -10.83
N GLU A 245 -29.14 33.10 -9.82
CA GLU A 245 -30.43 33.37 -9.16
C GLU A 245 -30.44 34.77 -8.51
N LEU A 246 -29.37 35.13 -7.76
CA LEU A 246 -29.19 36.44 -7.16
C LEU A 246 -29.05 37.55 -8.21
N GLY A 247 -28.32 37.27 -9.31
CA GLY A 247 -28.18 38.19 -10.43
C GLY A 247 -29.51 38.52 -11.12
N ASN A 248 -30.36 37.50 -11.25
CA ASN A 248 -31.71 37.67 -11.77
C ASN A 248 -32.60 38.49 -10.83
N GLN A 249 -32.38 38.46 -9.51
CA GLN A 249 -33.14 39.24 -8.52
C GLN A 249 -32.57 40.65 -8.28
N PHE A 250 -31.24 40.83 -8.33
CA PHE A 250 -30.55 42.06 -7.91
C PHE A 250 -29.77 42.80 -9.05
N GLY A 251 -29.85 42.32 -10.29
CA GLY A 251 -29.23 42.98 -11.47
C GLY A 251 -27.69 42.98 -11.44
N VAL A 252 -27.08 44.06 -11.98
CA VAL A 252 -25.63 44.22 -12.19
C VAL A 252 -24.80 44.06 -10.89
N LEU A 253 -25.36 44.45 -9.74
CA LEU A 253 -24.68 44.32 -8.44
C LEU A 253 -24.52 42.85 -7.99
N GLY A 254 -25.46 41.98 -8.38
CA GLY A 254 -25.36 40.53 -8.13
C GLY A 254 -24.29 39.85 -9.00
N GLN A 255 -24.04 40.38 -10.20
CA GLN A 255 -23.04 39.83 -11.13
C GLN A 255 -21.59 40.20 -10.74
N LEU A 256 -21.35 41.34 -10.12
CA LEU A 256 -20.01 41.77 -9.67
C LEU A 256 -19.48 40.93 -8.52
N ALA A 257 -20.33 40.34 -7.70
CA ALA A 257 -19.93 39.39 -6.66
C ALA A 257 -19.48 38.03 -7.21
N GLY A 258 -19.67 37.77 -8.50
CA GLY A 258 -19.47 36.50 -9.18
C GLY A 258 -18.07 36.25 -9.74
N ASN A 259 -17.24 37.25 -9.91
CA ASN A 259 -15.98 37.15 -10.65
C ASN A 259 -14.78 36.53 -9.88
N VAL A 260 -15.01 35.88 -8.76
CA VAL A 260 -13.93 35.21 -7.99
C VAL A 260 -14.05 33.70 -8.12
N LEU A 261 -13.99 33.17 -9.36
CA LEU A 261 -13.84 31.73 -9.61
C LEU A 261 -12.43 31.34 -10.06
N ASN A 262 -11.44 32.23 -9.90
CA ASN A 262 -10.04 31.82 -10.00
C ASN A 262 -9.63 31.09 -8.72
N MET A 263 -10.13 29.88 -8.53
CA MET A 263 -9.49 28.92 -7.62
C MET A 263 -8.34 28.25 -8.38
N ALA A 264 -7.31 29.04 -8.69
CA ALA A 264 -6.05 28.50 -9.13
C ALA A 264 -5.37 27.88 -7.89
N THR A 265 -5.34 26.58 -7.79
CA THR A 265 -4.34 25.90 -6.97
C THR A 265 -3.02 26.09 -7.70
N GLU A 266 -2.19 27.03 -7.25
CA GLU A 266 -0.96 27.41 -7.97
C GLU A 266 0.02 26.25 -8.14
N ARG A 267 0.01 25.28 -7.24
CA ARG A 267 0.89 24.07 -7.28
C ARG A 267 0.25 22.86 -6.63
N ALA A 268 0.57 21.69 -7.17
CA ALA A 268 0.22 20.41 -6.56
C ALA A 268 1.16 20.06 -5.38
N ASP A 269 0.64 19.35 -4.37
CA ASP A 269 1.47 18.77 -3.30
C ASP A 269 2.10 17.46 -3.77
N LEU A 270 3.39 17.52 -4.10
CA LEU A 270 4.16 16.37 -4.59
C LEU A 270 4.91 15.63 -3.48
N ARG A 271 4.76 16.05 -2.23
CA ARG A 271 5.42 15.39 -1.10
C ARG A 271 4.97 13.92 -0.99
N ALA A 272 5.91 13.04 -0.73
CA ALA A 272 5.72 11.61 -0.56
C ALA A 272 6.97 10.98 0.08
N TRP A 273 6.82 9.79 0.63
CA TRP A 273 7.98 8.97 1.02
C TRP A 273 8.55 8.28 -0.23
N THR A 274 9.49 8.95 -0.88
CA THR A 274 10.03 8.59 -2.21
C THR A 274 10.93 7.36 -2.22
N THR A 275 11.33 6.85 -1.06
CA THR A 275 12.19 5.65 -0.93
C THR A 275 11.41 4.39 -0.56
N LEU A 276 10.08 4.44 -0.55
CA LEU A 276 9.27 3.23 -0.36
C LEU A 276 9.52 2.21 -1.48
N PRO A 277 9.52 0.90 -1.16
CA PRO A 277 9.61 -0.14 -2.17
C PRO A 277 8.37 -0.11 -3.09
N SER A 278 8.58 -0.42 -4.36
CA SER A 278 7.48 -0.56 -5.32
C SER A 278 6.58 -1.75 -5.01
N ASN A 279 7.16 -2.83 -4.50
CA ASN A 279 6.41 -4.00 -4.05
C ASN A 279 7.15 -4.74 -2.93
N THR A 280 6.40 -5.58 -2.22
CA THR A 280 6.94 -6.49 -1.21
C THR A 280 6.60 -7.92 -1.58
N GLN A 281 7.54 -8.81 -1.30
CA GLN A 281 7.43 -10.24 -1.60
C GLN A 281 7.83 -11.06 -0.40
N ILE A 282 7.37 -12.29 -0.36
CA ILE A 282 7.67 -13.25 0.69
C ILE A 282 8.12 -14.58 0.10
N ALA A 283 8.92 -15.31 0.88
CA ALA A 283 9.12 -16.73 0.71
C ALA A 283 9.24 -17.39 2.08
N ARG A 284 8.76 -18.62 2.22
CA ARG A 284 8.89 -19.40 3.43
C ARG A 284 9.50 -20.74 3.09
N LEU A 285 10.58 -21.07 3.77
CA LEU A 285 11.27 -22.35 3.68
C LEU A 285 11.18 -23.04 5.04
N ASN A 286 11.17 -24.36 5.04
CA ASN A 286 11.37 -25.17 6.23
C ASN A 286 12.62 -26.01 5.97
N ILE A 287 13.68 -25.76 6.72
CA ILE A 287 14.99 -26.38 6.51
C ILE A 287 15.46 -27.14 7.77
N THR A 288 16.30 -28.13 7.59
CA THR A 288 16.90 -28.85 8.72
C THR A 288 17.95 -27.96 9.40
N PRO A 289 18.18 -28.14 10.73
CA PRO A 289 19.33 -27.53 11.38
C PRO A 289 20.64 -27.84 10.66
N GLY A 290 21.55 -26.90 10.64
CA GLY A 290 22.84 -27.03 9.97
C GLY A 290 23.27 -25.74 9.28
N THR A 291 24.39 -25.79 8.53
CA THR A 291 24.91 -24.68 7.75
C THR A 291 24.38 -24.74 6.33
N HIS A 292 23.77 -23.66 5.89
CA HIS A 292 23.22 -23.50 4.55
C HIS A 292 23.69 -22.19 3.93
N ASN A 293 23.59 -22.10 2.60
CA ASN A 293 23.83 -20.87 1.87
C ASN A 293 22.56 -20.49 1.10
N LEU A 294 21.99 -19.32 1.45
CA LEU A 294 20.83 -18.78 0.75
C LEU A 294 21.26 -17.71 -0.24
N GLN A 295 20.66 -17.72 -1.42
CA GLN A 295 20.87 -16.72 -2.45
C GLN A 295 19.55 -16.37 -3.12
N LEU A 296 19.36 -15.09 -3.44
CA LEU A 296 18.22 -14.59 -4.22
C LEU A 296 18.70 -14.19 -5.62
N SER A 297 17.87 -14.43 -6.64
CA SER A 297 18.20 -14.02 -8.00
C SER A 297 16.97 -13.53 -8.77
N SER A 298 17.21 -12.55 -9.67
CA SER A 298 16.22 -11.98 -10.57
C SER A 298 16.88 -11.82 -11.95
N GLY A 299 16.44 -12.63 -12.93
CA GLY A 299 17.12 -12.71 -14.22
C GLY A 299 18.60 -13.10 -14.05
N ASN A 300 19.50 -12.26 -14.55
CA ASN A 300 20.96 -12.45 -14.45
C ASN A 300 21.54 -11.90 -13.13
N LEU A 301 20.75 -11.19 -12.33
CA LEU A 301 21.19 -10.67 -11.05
C LEU A 301 21.09 -11.73 -9.96
N SER A 302 22.08 -11.77 -9.08
CA SER A 302 22.06 -12.58 -7.87
C SER A 302 22.56 -11.78 -6.69
N SER A 303 21.97 -12.01 -5.50
CA SER A 303 22.54 -11.50 -4.26
C SER A 303 23.86 -12.16 -3.96
N SER A 304 24.62 -11.56 -3.05
CA SER A 304 25.67 -12.31 -2.35
C SER A 304 25.05 -13.52 -1.64
N SER A 305 25.84 -14.59 -1.48
CA SER A 305 25.42 -15.76 -0.70
C SER A 305 25.33 -15.36 0.79
N VAL A 306 24.19 -15.62 1.41
CA VAL A 306 23.99 -15.42 2.84
C VAL A 306 24.19 -16.76 3.55
N LYS A 307 25.21 -16.87 4.39
CA LYS A 307 25.45 -18.04 5.21
C LYS A 307 24.41 -18.10 6.34
N LEU A 308 23.75 -19.22 6.48
CA LEU A 308 22.77 -19.52 7.53
C LEU A 308 23.32 -20.64 8.41
N ASP A 309 23.60 -20.34 9.67
CA ASP A 309 23.92 -21.37 10.68
C ASP A 309 22.65 -21.59 11.51
N VAL A 310 21.81 -22.53 11.06
CA VAL A 310 20.46 -22.75 11.54
C VAL A 310 20.48 -23.75 12.69
N LYS A 311 19.86 -23.37 13.82
CA LYS A 311 19.74 -24.21 15.02
C LYS A 311 18.29 -24.69 15.18
N ALA A 312 18.11 -25.81 15.86
CA ALA A 312 16.77 -26.25 16.26
C ALA A 312 16.10 -25.22 17.18
N ASN A 313 14.78 -25.15 17.14
CA ASN A 313 13.96 -24.27 17.97
C ASN A 313 14.25 -22.76 17.77
N GLU A 314 14.43 -22.35 16.53
CA GLU A 314 14.50 -20.92 16.17
C GLU A 314 13.66 -20.62 14.94
N THR A 315 13.36 -19.34 14.73
CA THR A 315 12.88 -18.80 13.47
C THR A 315 13.98 -17.93 12.85
N VAL A 316 14.27 -18.14 11.57
CA VAL A 316 15.24 -17.34 10.84
C VAL A 316 14.51 -16.34 9.97
N PHE A 317 14.74 -15.06 10.21
CA PHE A 317 14.23 -13.96 9.39
C PHE A 317 15.32 -13.48 8.43
N ILE A 318 14.98 -13.38 7.17
CA ILE A 318 15.83 -12.80 6.13
C ILE A 318 15.11 -11.59 5.57
N TYR A 319 15.80 -10.47 5.52
CA TYR A 319 15.34 -9.28 4.86
C TYR A 319 16.21 -8.98 3.66
N ALA A 320 15.59 -8.81 2.49
CA ALA A 320 16.28 -8.52 1.26
C ALA A 320 15.72 -7.25 0.59
N ASN A 321 16.61 -6.50 -0.01
CA ASN A 321 16.31 -5.36 -0.85
C ASN A 321 16.78 -5.63 -2.27
N HIS A 322 15.90 -5.39 -3.24
CA HIS A 322 16.23 -5.42 -4.66
C HIS A 322 15.94 -4.06 -5.28
N VAL A 323 16.96 -3.23 -5.42
CA VAL A 323 16.87 -1.89 -6.01
C VAL A 323 17.86 -1.80 -7.16
N ASN A 324 17.36 -1.38 -8.33
CA ASN A 324 18.10 -1.32 -9.58
C ASN A 324 18.74 -2.68 -9.92
N ASP A 325 20.05 -2.73 -10.03
CA ASP A 325 20.87 -3.89 -10.36
C ASP A 325 21.51 -4.57 -9.14
N LYS A 326 21.02 -4.28 -7.93
CA LYS A 326 21.59 -4.81 -6.68
C LYS A 326 20.55 -5.52 -5.84
N ILE A 327 20.89 -6.73 -5.39
CA ILE A 327 20.13 -7.49 -4.39
C ILE A 327 21.01 -7.64 -3.14
N THR A 328 20.54 -7.11 -2.01
CA THR A 328 21.18 -7.28 -0.70
C THR A 328 20.30 -8.09 0.22
N ALA A 329 20.87 -8.84 1.13
CA ALA A 329 20.13 -9.59 2.12
C ALA A 329 20.85 -9.59 3.48
N SER A 330 20.06 -9.54 4.55
CA SER A 330 20.51 -9.62 5.95
C SER A 330 19.73 -10.71 6.66
N VAL A 331 20.30 -11.30 7.71
CA VAL A 331 19.72 -12.42 8.47
C VAL A 331 19.64 -12.10 9.95
N SER A 332 18.55 -12.52 10.59
CA SER A 332 18.36 -12.53 12.04
C SER A 332 17.75 -13.86 12.48
N SER A 333 18.42 -14.57 13.38
CA SER A 333 17.91 -15.81 13.99
C SER A 333 17.36 -15.51 15.37
N ILE A 334 16.13 -15.94 15.63
CA ILE A 334 15.39 -15.73 16.86
C ILE A 334 15.09 -17.08 17.51
N PRO A 335 15.72 -17.39 18.64
CA PRO A 335 15.38 -18.61 19.42
C PRO A 335 13.93 -18.53 19.93
N HIS A 336 13.22 -19.66 19.90
CA HIS A 336 11.92 -19.76 20.55
C HIS A 336 12.12 -19.79 22.07
N GLN A 337 11.25 -19.14 22.81
CA GLN A 337 11.25 -19.14 24.27
C GLN A 337 10.66 -20.42 24.85
#